data_fadb452adb4eeb4295d903f153de1167
#
_entry.id   fadb452adb4eeb4295d903f153de1167
#
_cell.length_a   1.000
_cell.length_b   1.000
_cell.length_c   1.000
_cell.angle_alpha   90.00
_cell.angle_beta   90.00
_cell.angle_gamma   90.00
#
_symmetry.space_group_name_H-M   'P 1'
#
loop_
_entity.id
_entity.type
_entity.pdbx_description
1 polymer ?
#
loop_
_entity_poly.entity_id
_entity_poly.type
_entity_poly.pdbx_seq_one_letter_code
_entity_poly.pdbx_strand_id
1 'polypeptide(L)'
;YELLRSLVGSEMCIRDSGTPVKGYTPFDSTRIRISGGGENYVHGGISLQEFVVPVISFKNLRSTSKKYVEVSNAELKLLSESRKVSNLLFSLDFYQRQPVGEKIQPCTYYIYMTDDEGVVISDRQTVIADRTSINASERVFRVRLNLKAGAYDKNKIYRLVIANDTDVPEEAEFHIDIAFADDFGFDL
;
A
#
# COMPACT_ATOMS: atom_id res chain seq x y z
N TYR A 1 44.92 -12.56 23.09
CA TYR A 1 44.32 -13.93 22.92
C TYR A 1 43.74 -14.47 24.21
N GLU A 2 44.22 -14.09 25.38
CA GLU A 2 43.66 -14.57 26.66
C GLU A 2 42.39 -13.85 27.13
N LEU A 3 42.19 -12.59 26.70
CA LEU A 3 40.99 -11.84 27.03
C LEU A 3 39.70 -12.40 26.37
N LEU A 4 39.84 -13.09 25.26
CA LEU A 4 38.71 -13.72 24.55
C LEU A 4 38.22 -15.01 25.25
N ARG A 5 39.11 -15.69 26.04
CA ARG A 5 38.74 -16.93 26.73
C ARG A 5 37.79 -16.74 27.90
N SER A 6 37.71 -15.57 28.49
CA SER A 6 36.83 -15.30 29.64
C SER A 6 35.42 -14.81 29.23
N LEU A 7 35.23 -14.49 27.96
CA LEU A 7 33.97 -13.93 27.45
C LEU A 7 33.17 -14.91 26.57
N VAL A 8 33.71 -16.08 26.28
CA VAL A 8 33.15 -17.00 25.29
C VAL A 8 32.58 -18.22 25.98
N GLY A 9 31.30 -18.43 25.79
CA GLY A 9 30.55 -19.43 26.52
C GLY A 9 30.50 -20.81 25.89
N SER A 10 30.50 -20.96 24.61
CA SER A 10 30.46 -22.27 23.95
C SER A 10 31.17 -22.26 22.61
N GLU A 11 31.76 -23.39 22.27
CA GLU A 11 32.39 -23.64 20.97
C GLU A 11 31.38 -24.37 20.09
N MET A 12 31.10 -23.81 18.91
CA MET A 12 30.22 -24.39 17.92
C MET A 12 31.02 -24.78 16.68
N CYS A 13 30.87 -26.03 16.22
CA CYS A 13 31.44 -26.46 14.94
C CYS A 13 30.41 -26.31 13.83
N ILE A 14 30.71 -25.47 12.85
CA ILE A 14 29.91 -25.34 11.64
C ILE A 14 30.52 -26.26 10.58
N ARG A 15 29.74 -27.24 10.10
CA ARG A 15 30.11 -28.13 9.01
C ARG A 15 29.33 -27.73 7.76
N ASP A 16 29.90 -26.87 6.94
CA ASP A 16 29.24 -26.50 5.68
C ASP A 16 30.04 -26.89 4.44
N SER A 17 31.35 -26.87 4.48
CA SER A 17 32.19 -27.09 3.28
C SER A 17 33.26 -28.18 3.45
N GLY A 18 33.03 -29.15 4.34
CA GLY A 18 33.99 -30.22 4.58
C GLY A 18 35.17 -29.83 5.47
N THR A 19 35.35 -28.56 5.79
CA THR A 19 36.37 -28.08 6.73
C THR A 19 35.68 -27.64 8.01
N PRO A 20 36.01 -28.21 9.19
CA PRO A 20 35.40 -27.79 10.45
C PRO A 20 35.86 -26.38 10.81
N VAL A 21 34.92 -25.46 10.85
CA VAL A 21 35.15 -24.08 11.34
C VAL A 21 34.64 -24.02 12.78
N LYS A 22 35.48 -23.55 13.69
CA LYS A 22 35.10 -23.32 15.08
C LYS A 22 34.52 -21.94 15.24
N GLY A 23 33.27 -21.87 15.67
CA GLY A 23 32.59 -20.63 16.08
C GLY A 23 32.56 -20.50 17.60
N TYR A 24 32.67 -19.27 18.08
CA TYR A 24 32.56 -18.95 19.50
C TYR A 24 31.35 -18.05 19.73
N THR A 25 30.50 -18.43 20.67
CA THR A 25 29.30 -17.67 21.02
C THR A 25 29.31 -17.30 22.51
N PRO A 26 28.68 -16.18 22.91
CA PRO A 26 28.43 -15.89 24.32
C PRO A 26 27.52 -16.97 24.98
N PHE A 27 27.60 -17.11 26.29
CA PHE A 27 26.76 -18.08 27.04
C PHE A 27 25.28 -17.68 27.09
N ASP A 28 24.98 -16.42 26.92
CA ASP A 28 23.64 -15.87 27.10
C ASP A 28 23.26 -15.03 25.86
N SER A 29 22.07 -14.45 25.85
CA SER A 29 21.60 -13.51 24.84
C SER A 29 22.45 -12.21 24.71
N THR A 30 23.60 -12.18 25.37
CA THR A 30 24.59 -11.10 25.30
C THR A 30 25.35 -11.16 23.97
N ARG A 31 25.83 -10.00 23.52
CA ARG A 31 26.66 -9.87 22.31
C ARG A 31 28.12 -9.76 22.64
N ILE A 32 28.98 -10.24 21.74
CA ILE A 32 30.41 -9.97 21.81
C ILE A 32 30.61 -8.47 21.53
N ARG A 33 31.23 -7.75 22.46
CA ARG A 33 31.47 -6.33 22.32
C ARG A 33 32.58 -6.10 21.30
N ILE A 34 32.26 -5.39 20.21
CA ILE A 34 33.20 -5.01 19.16
C ILE A 34 33.41 -3.49 19.25
N SER A 35 34.68 -3.07 19.26
CA SER A 35 35.02 -1.64 19.24
C SER A 35 34.54 -1.00 17.90
N GLY A 36 33.75 0.08 17.98
CA GLY A 36 33.21 0.77 16.82
C GLY A 36 31.93 0.16 16.25
N GLY A 37 31.40 -0.92 16.86
CA GLY A 37 30.11 -1.49 16.51
C GLY A 37 28.96 -0.63 17.03
N GLY A 38 27.96 -0.33 16.19
CA GLY A 38 26.71 0.30 16.61
C GLY A 38 25.91 -0.58 17.58
N GLU A 39 24.98 0.02 18.32
CA GLU A 39 24.19 -0.71 19.32
C GLU A 39 23.17 -1.69 18.71
N ASN A 40 22.82 -1.48 17.42
CA ASN A 40 21.80 -2.27 16.73
C ASN A 40 22.36 -2.93 15.47
N TYR A 41 21.84 -4.12 15.14
CA TYR A 41 22.14 -4.88 13.92
C TYR A 41 23.60 -5.31 13.74
N VAL A 42 24.31 -5.56 14.84
CA VAL A 42 25.69 -6.06 14.83
C VAL A 42 25.68 -7.57 14.98
N HIS A 43 26.40 -8.27 14.09
CA HIS A 43 26.61 -9.72 14.21
C HIS A 43 27.57 -10.04 15.35
N GLY A 44 27.41 -11.21 15.96
CA GLY A 44 28.33 -11.71 16.98
C GLY A 44 27.69 -12.13 18.29
N GLY A 45 26.43 -12.57 18.24
CA GLY A 45 25.70 -13.14 19.37
C GLY A 45 24.91 -14.38 18.98
N ILE A 46 24.11 -14.86 19.93
CA ILE A 46 23.14 -15.94 19.76
C ILE A 46 21.72 -15.44 20.00
N SER A 47 21.46 -14.19 19.64
CA SER A 47 20.12 -13.63 19.73
C SER A 47 19.16 -14.34 18.77
N LEU A 48 17.87 -14.32 19.05
CA LEU A 48 16.86 -14.91 18.18
C LEU A 48 16.94 -14.35 16.74
N GLN A 49 17.31 -13.09 16.59
CA GLN A 49 17.48 -12.42 15.29
C GLN A 49 18.65 -12.99 14.46
N GLU A 50 19.64 -13.61 15.12
CA GLU A 50 20.81 -14.19 14.47
C GLU A 50 20.65 -15.69 14.17
N PHE A 51 19.83 -16.38 14.96
CA PHE A 51 19.62 -17.84 14.84
C PHE A 51 18.34 -18.23 14.13
N VAL A 52 17.29 -17.41 14.22
CA VAL A 52 16.00 -17.74 13.63
C VAL A 52 15.94 -17.21 12.21
N VAL A 53 15.99 -18.13 11.26
CA VAL A 53 15.80 -17.82 9.83
C VAL A 53 14.39 -18.26 9.45
N PRO A 54 13.54 -17.37 8.92
CA PRO A 54 12.23 -17.76 8.44
C PRO A 54 12.36 -18.69 7.24
N VAL A 55 11.71 -19.83 7.31
CA VAL A 55 11.60 -20.76 6.17
C VAL A 55 10.16 -20.73 5.69
N ILE A 56 9.98 -20.21 4.48
CA ILE A 56 8.67 -20.15 3.84
C ILE A 56 8.62 -21.24 2.77
N SER A 57 7.73 -22.21 2.96
CA SER A 57 7.45 -23.22 1.95
C SER A 57 6.16 -22.89 1.24
N PHE A 58 6.18 -22.80 -0.09
CA PHE A 58 4.98 -22.61 -0.87
C PHE A 58 4.90 -23.63 -2.01
N LYS A 59 3.68 -23.97 -2.41
CA LYS A 59 3.41 -24.82 -3.56
C LYS A 59 2.52 -24.06 -4.53
N ASN A 60 3.05 -23.76 -5.70
CA ASN A 60 2.23 -23.20 -6.77
C ASN A 60 1.25 -24.28 -7.27
N LEU A 61 -0.05 -23.99 -7.16
CA LEU A 61 -1.10 -24.89 -7.62
C LEU A 61 -1.48 -24.51 -9.06
N ARG A 62 -1.59 -25.52 -9.93
CA ARG A 62 -2.11 -25.30 -11.27
C ARG A 62 -3.61 -25.04 -11.19
N SER A 63 -4.17 -24.26 -12.11
CA SER A 63 -5.60 -23.93 -12.18
C SER A 63 -6.51 -25.18 -12.28
N THR A 64 -5.98 -26.30 -12.78
CA THR A 64 -6.68 -27.60 -12.84
C THR A 64 -6.70 -28.37 -11.51
N SER A 65 -5.99 -27.88 -10.48
CA SER A 65 -5.96 -28.54 -9.17
C SER A 65 -7.28 -28.33 -8.43
N LYS A 66 -7.81 -29.38 -7.81
CA LYS A 66 -9.02 -29.28 -6.94
C LYS A 66 -8.83 -28.33 -5.73
N LYS A 67 -7.58 -28.03 -5.38
CA LYS A 67 -7.23 -27.09 -4.28
C LYS A 67 -6.93 -25.68 -4.79
N TYR A 68 -7.00 -25.45 -6.10
CA TYR A 68 -6.80 -24.11 -6.66
C TYR A 68 -8.03 -23.26 -6.36
N VAL A 69 -7.79 -22.11 -5.81
CA VAL A 69 -8.82 -21.09 -5.57
C VAL A 69 -8.40 -19.88 -6.39
N GLU A 70 -9.25 -19.47 -7.31
CA GLU A 70 -9.07 -18.23 -8.03
C GLU A 70 -9.32 -17.06 -7.09
N VAL A 71 -8.36 -16.17 -7.05
CA VAL A 71 -8.38 -15.00 -6.18
C VAL A 71 -8.53 -13.77 -7.05
N SER A 72 -9.43 -12.88 -6.69
CA SER A 72 -9.63 -11.57 -7.35
C SER A 72 -9.50 -10.43 -6.35
N ASN A 73 -9.33 -9.22 -6.86
CA ASN A 73 -9.30 -8.02 -6.05
C ASN A 73 -10.71 -7.52 -5.72
N ALA A 74 -10.88 -6.88 -4.57
CA ALA A 74 -12.11 -6.20 -4.21
C ALA A 74 -12.33 -5.01 -5.17
N GLU A 75 -13.46 -5.00 -5.87
CA GLU A 75 -13.79 -3.94 -6.83
C GLU A 75 -14.33 -2.70 -6.12
N LEU A 76 -13.86 -1.53 -6.53
CA LEU A 76 -14.36 -0.23 -6.08
C LEU A 76 -15.15 0.44 -7.19
N LYS A 77 -16.40 0.85 -6.91
CA LYS A 77 -17.30 1.49 -7.87
C LYS A 77 -17.74 2.86 -7.39
N LEU A 78 -17.85 3.80 -8.31
CA LEU A 78 -18.44 5.11 -8.02
C LEU A 78 -19.93 4.94 -7.71
N LEU A 79 -20.34 5.38 -6.52
CA LEU A 79 -21.73 5.33 -6.06
C LEU A 79 -22.49 6.63 -6.36
N SER A 80 -21.79 7.78 -6.31
CA SER A 80 -22.40 9.07 -6.56
C SER A 80 -22.98 9.16 -7.98
N GLU A 81 -24.25 9.51 -8.09
CA GLU A 81 -24.97 9.63 -9.37
C GLU A 81 -24.66 10.95 -10.08
N SER A 82 -24.46 12.03 -9.32
CA SER A 82 -24.17 13.34 -9.88
C SER A 82 -22.85 13.32 -10.66
N ARG A 83 -22.88 13.87 -11.86
CA ARG A 83 -21.72 14.03 -12.73
C ARG A 83 -21.32 15.50 -12.89
N LYS A 84 -21.85 16.35 -12.02
CA LYS A 84 -21.55 17.81 -12.02
C LYS A 84 -20.80 18.18 -10.75
N VAL A 85 -19.70 18.91 -10.94
CA VAL A 85 -18.87 19.49 -9.87
C VAL A 85 -19.04 21.01 -9.94
N SER A 86 -19.47 21.62 -8.82
CA SER A 86 -19.72 23.07 -8.72
C SER A 86 -18.81 23.79 -7.75
N ASN A 87 -17.93 23.07 -7.06
CA ASN A 87 -16.97 23.62 -6.11
C ASN A 87 -15.59 23.00 -6.30
N LEU A 88 -14.54 23.75 -5.98
CA LEU A 88 -13.16 23.21 -6.02
C LEU A 88 -12.98 22.03 -5.05
N LEU A 89 -13.63 22.09 -3.90
CA LEU A 89 -13.62 21.00 -2.92
C LEU A 89 -14.97 20.27 -2.95
N PHE A 90 -14.97 19.01 -3.28
CA PHE A 90 -16.17 18.18 -3.36
C PHE A 90 -15.91 16.77 -2.84
N SER A 91 -16.98 16.02 -2.61
CA SER A 91 -16.88 14.64 -2.14
C SER A 91 -17.65 13.70 -3.05
N LEU A 92 -17.11 12.52 -3.27
CA LEU A 92 -17.76 11.43 -3.99
C LEU A 92 -17.82 10.20 -3.09
N ASP A 93 -18.89 9.46 -3.20
CA ASP A 93 -19.07 8.20 -2.49
C ASP A 93 -18.74 7.02 -3.42
N PHE A 94 -17.98 6.08 -2.90
CA PHE A 94 -17.55 4.87 -3.58
C PHE A 94 -18.02 3.66 -2.79
N TYR A 95 -18.27 2.57 -3.48
CA TYR A 95 -18.73 1.33 -2.90
C TYR A 95 -17.81 0.18 -3.27
N GLN A 96 -17.33 -0.54 -2.26
CA GLN A 96 -16.62 -1.79 -2.44
C GLN A 96 -17.65 -2.91 -2.66
N ARG A 97 -17.61 -3.51 -3.84
CA ARG A 97 -18.63 -4.46 -4.30
C ARG A 97 -18.64 -5.76 -3.51
N GLN A 98 -17.46 -6.36 -3.31
CA GLN A 98 -17.33 -7.62 -2.59
C GLN A 98 -16.64 -7.39 -1.24
N PRO A 99 -17.05 -8.09 -0.16
CA PRO A 99 -16.29 -8.10 1.08
C PRO A 99 -14.97 -8.85 0.87
N VAL A 100 -13.91 -8.37 1.50
CA VAL A 100 -12.61 -9.06 1.53
C VAL A 100 -12.74 -10.35 2.33
N GLY A 101 -12.10 -11.42 1.85
CA GLY A 101 -12.14 -12.75 2.42
C GLY A 101 -11.15 -13.70 1.74
N GLU A 102 -11.38 -14.99 1.82
CA GLU A 102 -10.43 -15.99 1.27
C GLU A 102 -10.19 -15.86 -0.24
N LYS A 103 -11.22 -15.45 -0.99
CA LYS A 103 -11.18 -15.36 -2.47
C LYS A 103 -11.05 -13.93 -2.98
N ILE A 104 -11.36 -12.96 -2.14
CA ILE A 104 -11.35 -11.54 -2.49
C ILE A 104 -10.26 -10.86 -1.68
N GLN A 105 -9.25 -10.37 -2.35
CA GLN A 105 -8.13 -9.68 -1.72
C GLN A 105 -8.38 -8.17 -1.64
N PRO A 106 -7.84 -7.49 -0.62
CA PRO A 106 -7.88 -6.04 -0.56
C PRO A 106 -7.13 -5.44 -1.76
N CYS A 107 -7.62 -4.30 -2.25
CA CYS A 107 -7.01 -3.59 -3.36
C CYS A 107 -6.87 -2.10 -3.05
N THR A 108 -5.75 -1.52 -3.43
CA THR A 108 -5.51 -0.07 -3.29
C THR A 108 -5.90 0.63 -4.57
N TYR A 109 -6.73 1.67 -4.43
CA TYR A 109 -7.19 2.50 -5.53
C TYR A 109 -6.70 3.93 -5.39
N TYR A 110 -6.32 4.52 -6.51
CA TYR A 110 -5.94 5.91 -6.66
C TYR A 110 -7.05 6.64 -7.41
N ILE A 111 -7.60 7.67 -6.81
CA ILE A 111 -8.75 8.42 -7.33
C ILE A 111 -8.32 9.85 -7.57
N TYR A 112 -8.53 10.34 -8.79
CA TYR A 112 -8.16 11.70 -9.20
C TYR A 112 -8.95 12.13 -10.43
N MET A 113 -8.94 13.44 -10.72
CA MET A 113 -9.58 14.01 -11.91
C MET A 113 -8.54 14.39 -12.97
N THR A 114 -8.90 14.20 -14.22
CA THR A 114 -8.14 14.65 -15.38
C THR A 114 -9.01 15.52 -16.31
N ASP A 115 -8.35 16.31 -17.13
CA ASP A 115 -8.99 16.99 -18.26
C ASP A 115 -9.14 16.05 -19.48
N ASP A 116 -9.56 16.60 -20.61
CA ASP A 116 -9.73 15.92 -21.90
C ASP A 116 -8.40 15.44 -22.52
N GLU A 117 -7.28 16.06 -22.13
CA GLU A 117 -5.92 15.71 -22.59
C GLU A 117 -5.24 14.69 -21.64
N GLY A 118 -5.90 14.30 -20.53
CA GLY A 118 -5.37 13.39 -19.53
C GLY A 118 -4.46 14.03 -18.47
N VAL A 119 -4.40 15.38 -18.43
CA VAL A 119 -3.62 16.09 -17.41
C VAL A 119 -4.35 16.06 -16.07
N VAL A 120 -3.65 15.74 -14.99
CA VAL A 120 -4.24 15.65 -13.65
C VAL A 120 -4.56 17.05 -13.11
N ILE A 121 -5.85 17.29 -12.88
CA ILE A 121 -6.42 18.58 -12.42
C ILE A 121 -6.86 18.58 -10.96
N SER A 122 -6.71 17.47 -10.22
CA SER A 122 -7.02 17.40 -8.79
C SER A 122 -5.83 16.88 -7.98
N ASP A 123 -6.01 16.85 -6.66
CA ASP A 123 -5.21 15.97 -5.82
C ASP A 123 -5.49 14.50 -6.13
N ARG A 124 -4.61 13.62 -5.68
CA ARG A 124 -4.78 12.16 -5.80
C ARG A 124 -5.09 11.58 -4.43
N GLN A 125 -6.24 10.94 -4.31
CA GLN A 125 -6.67 10.28 -3.10
C GLN A 125 -6.45 8.78 -3.19
N THR A 126 -6.10 8.17 -2.07
CA THR A 126 -5.89 6.72 -1.96
C THR A 126 -7.01 6.10 -1.14
N VAL A 127 -7.62 5.05 -1.67
CA VAL A 127 -8.63 4.24 -0.98
C VAL A 127 -8.19 2.79 -0.98
N ILE A 128 -8.19 2.18 0.21
CA ILE A 128 -7.93 0.74 0.34
C ILE A 128 -9.28 0.04 0.49
N ALA A 129 -9.64 -0.75 -0.52
CA ALA A 129 -10.85 -1.56 -0.52
C ALA A 129 -10.59 -2.84 0.29
N ASP A 130 -10.62 -2.73 1.61
CA ASP A 130 -10.26 -3.77 2.59
C ASP A 130 -11.41 -4.22 3.50
N ARG A 131 -12.62 -3.72 3.24
CA ARG A 131 -13.78 -4.00 4.09
C ARG A 131 -14.20 -5.46 4.00
N THR A 132 -14.35 -6.10 5.17
CA THR A 132 -14.73 -7.51 5.31
C THR A 132 -16.22 -7.69 5.60
N SER A 133 -16.95 -6.63 5.93
CA SER A 133 -18.36 -6.69 6.30
C SER A 133 -19.23 -7.19 5.15
N ILE A 134 -20.15 -8.08 5.47
CA ILE A 134 -21.21 -8.54 4.54
C ILE A 134 -22.22 -7.41 4.29
N ASN A 135 -22.40 -6.51 5.28
CA ASN A 135 -23.33 -5.39 5.15
C ASN A 135 -22.81 -4.36 4.14
N ALA A 136 -23.59 -4.10 3.11
CA ALA A 136 -23.22 -3.19 2.02
C ALA A 136 -22.98 -1.74 2.50
N SER A 137 -23.74 -1.26 3.49
CA SER A 137 -23.60 0.10 4.01
C SER A 137 -22.25 0.36 4.70
N GLU A 138 -21.60 -0.69 5.20
CA GLU A 138 -20.30 -0.60 5.85
C GLU A 138 -19.12 -0.63 4.85
N ARG A 139 -19.41 -0.88 3.57
CA ARG A 139 -18.42 -0.90 2.49
C ARG A 139 -18.44 0.35 1.62
N VAL A 140 -18.96 1.45 2.13
CA VAL A 140 -19.01 2.75 1.46
C VAL A 140 -17.82 3.61 1.94
N PHE A 141 -17.16 4.28 1.00
CA PHE A 141 -16.06 5.20 1.25
C PHE A 141 -16.43 6.58 0.72
N ARG A 142 -16.30 7.60 1.55
CA ARG A 142 -16.43 8.98 1.12
C ARG A 142 -15.04 9.56 0.85
N VAL A 143 -14.79 9.94 -0.39
CA VAL A 143 -13.53 10.51 -0.86
C VAL A 143 -13.73 11.99 -1.14
N ARG A 144 -12.88 12.81 -0.55
CA ARG A 144 -12.86 14.27 -0.77
C ARG A 144 -11.74 14.58 -1.76
N LEU A 145 -12.10 15.24 -2.85
CA LEU A 145 -11.19 15.69 -3.89
C LEU A 145 -11.11 17.21 -3.90
N ASN A 146 -9.93 17.73 -4.19
CA ASN A 146 -9.66 19.15 -4.34
C ASN A 146 -9.13 19.41 -5.74
N LEU A 147 -9.87 20.18 -6.55
CA LEU A 147 -9.41 20.61 -7.86
C LEU A 147 -8.33 21.67 -7.71
N LYS A 148 -7.36 21.65 -8.59
CA LYS A 148 -6.35 22.71 -8.69
C LYS A 148 -7.03 24.03 -9.04
N ALA A 149 -6.49 25.14 -8.54
CA ALA A 149 -6.97 26.45 -8.93
C ALA A 149 -6.74 26.67 -10.43
N GLY A 150 -7.79 27.08 -11.14
CA GLY A 150 -7.75 27.28 -12.60
C GLY A 150 -9.13 27.55 -13.17
N ALA A 151 -9.19 28.01 -14.40
CA ALA A 151 -10.43 28.18 -15.14
C ALA A 151 -10.88 26.84 -15.72
N TYR A 152 -12.14 26.48 -15.45
CA TYR A 152 -12.76 25.26 -15.97
C TYR A 152 -13.87 25.61 -16.96
N ASP A 153 -13.81 25.02 -18.15
CA ASP A 153 -14.85 25.22 -19.16
C ASP A 153 -15.99 24.23 -18.92
N LYS A 154 -17.18 24.74 -18.64
CA LYS A 154 -18.39 23.92 -18.40
C LYS A 154 -18.82 23.07 -19.58
N ASN A 155 -18.35 23.39 -20.81
CA ASN A 155 -18.66 22.64 -22.02
C ASN A 155 -17.67 21.49 -22.28
N LYS A 156 -16.55 21.43 -21.53
CA LYS A 156 -15.58 20.36 -21.62
C LYS A 156 -15.98 19.16 -20.75
N ILE A 157 -15.52 17.99 -21.17
CA ILE A 157 -15.65 16.75 -20.40
C ILE A 157 -14.37 16.54 -19.62
N TYR A 158 -14.52 16.32 -18.32
CA TYR A 158 -13.45 15.93 -17.41
C TYR A 158 -13.65 14.49 -17.00
N ARG A 159 -12.59 13.80 -16.61
CA ARG A 159 -12.69 12.39 -16.24
C ARG A 159 -12.28 12.18 -14.80
N LEU A 160 -13.12 11.48 -14.06
CA LEU A 160 -12.73 10.87 -12.80
C LEU A 160 -12.04 9.53 -13.12
N VAL A 161 -10.81 9.38 -12.69
CA VAL A 161 -10.03 8.16 -12.88
C VAL A 161 -9.99 7.38 -11.58
N ILE A 162 -10.32 6.10 -11.66
CA ILE A 162 -10.23 5.11 -10.57
C ILE A 162 -9.23 4.06 -11.04
N ALA A 163 -8.01 4.16 -10.56
CA ALA A 163 -6.89 3.31 -10.98
C ALA A 163 -6.42 2.42 -9.83
N ASN A 164 -5.94 1.24 -10.16
CA ASN A 164 -5.15 0.38 -9.28
C ASN A 164 -3.88 -0.08 -10.00
N ASP A 165 -3.03 -0.87 -9.34
CA ASP A 165 -1.75 -1.29 -9.90
C ASP A 165 -1.86 -2.46 -10.89
N THR A 166 -3.02 -3.10 -11.00
CA THR A 166 -3.21 -4.37 -11.73
C THR A 166 -4.12 -4.27 -12.94
N ASP A 167 -5.13 -3.42 -12.88
CA ASP A 167 -6.20 -3.41 -13.87
C ASP A 167 -6.18 -2.12 -14.71
N VAL A 168 -6.90 -2.15 -15.81
CA VAL A 168 -7.13 -0.96 -16.62
C VAL A 168 -7.94 0.05 -15.80
N PRO A 169 -7.52 1.33 -15.72
CA PRO A 169 -8.27 2.34 -14.99
C PRO A 169 -9.72 2.46 -15.45
N GLU A 170 -10.63 2.58 -14.50
CA GLU A 170 -12.02 2.92 -14.78
C GLU A 170 -12.17 4.43 -14.81
N GLU A 171 -12.88 4.94 -15.82
CA GLU A 171 -13.10 6.37 -16.02
C GLU A 171 -14.60 6.68 -15.99
N ALA A 172 -14.94 7.82 -15.38
CA ALA A 172 -16.29 8.37 -15.40
C ALA A 172 -16.25 9.84 -15.85
N GLU A 173 -17.17 10.21 -16.75
CA GLU A 173 -17.26 11.56 -17.27
C GLU A 173 -17.96 12.51 -16.27
N PHE A 174 -17.40 13.72 -16.16
CA PHE A 174 -17.90 14.78 -15.29
C PHE A 174 -17.90 16.11 -16.05
N HIS A 175 -18.80 17.00 -15.62
CA HIS A 175 -18.81 18.42 -16.01
C HIS A 175 -18.43 19.27 -14.80
N ILE A 176 -17.52 20.22 -15.00
CA ILE A 176 -17.11 21.16 -13.97
C ILE A 176 -17.72 22.54 -14.31
N ASP A 177 -18.60 23.01 -13.42
CA ASP A 177 -19.30 24.29 -13.55
C ASP A 177 -19.12 25.06 -12.24
N ILE A 178 -17.94 25.65 -12.09
CA ILE A 178 -17.57 26.46 -10.94
C ILE A 178 -17.74 27.92 -11.37
N ALA A 179 -18.67 28.62 -10.74
CA ALA A 179 -18.77 30.06 -10.91
C ALA A 179 -17.52 30.71 -10.34
N PHE A 180 -16.64 31.19 -11.19
CA PHE A 180 -15.59 32.09 -10.76
C PHE A 180 -16.24 33.37 -10.25
N ALA A 181 -15.94 33.75 -9.02
CA ALA A 181 -16.20 35.11 -8.53
C ALA A 181 -15.17 36.05 -9.17
N ASP A 182 -15.26 36.21 -10.47
CA ASP A 182 -14.45 37.19 -11.25
C ASP A 182 -14.91 38.61 -11.03
N ASP A 183 -15.79 38.87 -10.07
CA ASP A 183 -16.43 40.17 -9.90
C ASP A 183 -16.24 40.78 -8.50
N PHE A 184 -15.10 40.55 -7.87
CA PHE A 184 -14.64 41.43 -6.82
C PHE A 184 -13.51 42.30 -7.35
N GLY A 185 -13.88 43.18 -8.32
CA GLY A 185 -13.10 44.34 -8.69
C GLY A 185 -13.00 45.27 -7.46
N PHE A 186 -11.92 45.12 -6.71
CA PHE A 186 -11.43 46.25 -5.90
C PHE A 186 -10.57 47.08 -6.83
N ASP A 187 -11.22 47.99 -7.54
CA ASP A 187 -10.56 49.19 -8.01
C ASP A 187 -10.15 50.02 -6.80
N LEU A 188 -8.85 50.06 -6.49
CA LEU A 188 -8.19 51.03 -5.64
C LEU A 188 -7.41 52.02 -6.48
#